data_d9a1afa0ae7286654c1da306e0db7f4e
#
_entry.id   d9a1afa0ae7286654c1da306e0db7f4e
#
_cell.length_a   1.000
_cell.length_b   1.000
_cell.length_c   1.000
_cell.angle_alpha   90.00
_cell.angle_beta   90.00
_cell.angle_gamma   90.00
#
_symmetry.space_group_name_H-M   'P 1'
#
loop_
_entity.id
_entity.type
_entity.pdbx_description
1 polymer ?
#
loop_
_entity_poly.entity_id
_entity_poly.type
_entity_poly.pdbx_seq_one_letter_code
_entity_poly.pdbx_strand_id
1 'polypeptide(L)'
;MYFRQAEPEEVYDVAINMRERDFKEIDALRWSEGREELAQGLCNDLGSFQNVFVCGDDEGPIVVVCYVPLRKGVWSLGLFATDRFQKVGSFLTKRIIRDIIPSLNRANAHRVECQSICGYEEIHKWLKFLGLKEENVVKGLGKNGEDFKTFSWVREEAGSHGWERGSIKKCA
;
A
#
# COMPACT_ATOMS: atom_id res chain seq x y z
N MET A 1 -19.50 5.81 2.17
CA MET A 1 -18.14 5.27 1.93
C MET A 1 -18.24 4.10 0.97
N TYR A 2 -17.37 4.06 -0.02
CA TYR A 2 -17.28 2.98 -1.01
C TYR A 2 -15.85 2.42 -1.11
N PHE A 3 -15.74 1.21 -1.65
CA PHE A 3 -14.47 0.55 -1.98
C PHE A 3 -14.71 -0.31 -3.23
N ARG A 4 -14.05 0.02 -4.32
CA ARG A 4 -14.19 -0.67 -5.60
C ARG A 4 -12.91 -0.55 -6.44
N GLN A 5 -12.86 -1.22 -7.57
CA GLN A 5 -11.80 -1.01 -8.57
C GLN A 5 -11.76 0.48 -8.94
N ALA A 6 -10.55 1.01 -9.07
CA ALA A 6 -10.32 2.40 -9.43
C ALA A 6 -10.39 2.60 -10.95
N GLU A 7 -10.94 3.71 -11.36
CA GLU A 7 -10.79 4.22 -12.73
C GLU A 7 -9.50 5.06 -12.84
N PRO A 8 -8.85 5.13 -14.01
CA PRO A 8 -7.60 5.88 -14.18
C PRO A 8 -7.69 7.34 -13.71
N GLU A 9 -8.81 8.00 -13.97
CA GLU A 9 -9.05 9.40 -13.56
C GLU A 9 -9.06 9.56 -12.04
N GLU A 10 -9.56 8.55 -11.31
CA GLU A 10 -9.56 8.55 -9.84
C GLU A 10 -8.15 8.32 -9.27
N VAL A 11 -7.36 7.49 -9.94
CA VAL A 11 -5.94 7.30 -9.58
C VAL A 11 -5.20 8.63 -9.70
N TYR A 12 -5.40 9.35 -10.83
CA TYR A 12 -4.81 10.67 -11.04
C TYR A 12 -5.29 11.68 -9.99
N ASP A 13 -6.61 11.74 -9.74
CA ASP A 13 -7.21 12.70 -8.80
C ASP A 13 -6.66 12.52 -7.37
N VAL A 14 -6.59 11.29 -6.88
CA VAL A 14 -5.97 11.02 -5.58
C VAL A 14 -4.48 11.31 -5.60
N ALA A 15 -3.77 10.99 -6.67
CA ALA A 15 -2.34 11.19 -6.77
C ALA A 15 -1.95 12.67 -6.77
N ILE A 16 -2.64 13.51 -7.55
CA ILE A 16 -2.34 14.95 -7.61
C ILE A 16 -2.66 15.67 -6.29
N ASN A 17 -3.67 15.16 -5.56
CA ASN A 17 -4.14 15.70 -4.29
C ASN A 17 -3.61 14.92 -3.06
N MET A 18 -2.61 14.03 -3.25
CA MET A 18 -2.12 13.24 -2.12
C MET A 18 -1.47 14.11 -1.05
N ARG A 19 -1.62 13.68 0.20
CA ARG A 19 -1.01 14.33 1.36
C ARG A 19 0.52 14.36 1.23
N GLU A 20 1.13 15.38 1.83
CA GLU A 20 2.55 15.68 1.66
C GLU A 20 3.47 14.50 2.04
N ARG A 21 3.12 13.75 3.07
CA ARG A 21 3.95 12.60 3.49
C ARG A 21 3.97 11.48 2.46
N ASP A 22 2.83 11.20 1.82
CA ASP A 22 2.73 10.17 0.79
C ASP A 22 3.45 10.63 -0.48
N PHE A 23 3.33 11.92 -0.80
CA PHE A 23 4.09 12.51 -1.90
C PHE A 23 5.60 12.33 -1.68
N LYS A 24 6.13 12.71 -0.52
CA LYS A 24 7.56 12.56 -0.21
C LYS A 24 8.03 11.11 -0.29
N GLU A 25 7.25 10.18 0.23
CA GLU A 25 7.60 8.75 0.25
C GLU A 25 7.66 8.17 -1.15
N ILE A 26 6.64 8.45 -1.97
CA ILE A 26 6.52 7.87 -3.32
C ILE A 26 7.48 8.57 -4.29
N ASP A 27 7.58 9.89 -4.23
CA ASP A 27 8.49 10.69 -5.06
C ASP A 27 9.96 10.34 -4.82
N ALA A 28 10.32 9.99 -3.58
CA ALA A 28 11.67 9.55 -3.25
C ALA A 28 12.11 8.28 -4.01
N LEU A 29 11.18 7.44 -4.44
CA LEU A 29 11.44 6.20 -5.18
C LEU A 29 11.19 6.33 -6.69
N ARG A 30 11.03 7.56 -7.20
CA ARG A 30 10.69 7.79 -8.61
C ARG A 30 11.55 8.89 -9.24
N TRP A 31 11.55 8.91 -10.58
CA TRP A 31 12.25 9.91 -11.39
C TRP A 31 11.42 11.18 -11.65
N SER A 32 10.33 11.37 -10.95
CA SER A 32 9.45 12.53 -11.15
C SER A 32 10.09 13.83 -10.66
N GLU A 33 9.80 14.91 -11.39
CA GLU A 33 10.12 16.28 -11.01
C GLU A 33 8.83 17.02 -10.61
N GLY A 34 8.33 16.69 -9.41
CA GLY A 34 7.16 17.33 -8.85
C GLY A 34 5.88 16.50 -8.93
N ARG A 35 4.83 17.07 -8.39
CA ARG A 35 3.57 16.39 -8.06
C ARG A 35 2.78 15.98 -9.30
N GLU A 36 2.79 16.82 -10.32
CA GLU A 36 2.02 16.59 -11.54
C GLU A 36 2.59 15.43 -12.38
N GLU A 37 3.92 15.40 -12.54
CA GLU A 37 4.60 14.31 -13.22
C GLU A 37 4.48 12.99 -12.46
N LEU A 38 4.59 13.04 -11.11
CA LEU A 38 4.36 11.88 -10.27
C LEU A 38 2.93 11.34 -10.42
N ALA A 39 1.92 12.20 -10.40
CA ALA A 39 0.52 11.81 -10.55
C ALA A 39 0.25 11.17 -11.92
N GLN A 40 0.78 11.76 -12.99
CA GLN A 40 0.67 11.18 -14.34
C GLN A 40 1.39 9.83 -14.44
N GLY A 41 2.58 9.71 -13.85
CA GLY A 41 3.33 8.45 -13.80
C GLY A 41 2.56 7.36 -13.07
N LEU A 42 1.99 7.67 -11.91
CA LEU A 42 1.16 6.72 -11.15
C LEU A 42 -0.09 6.30 -11.93
N CYS A 43 -0.76 7.23 -12.59
CA CYS A 43 -1.90 6.92 -13.44
C CYS A 43 -1.53 5.99 -14.59
N ASN A 44 -0.43 6.25 -15.28
CA ASN A 44 0.06 5.42 -16.39
C ASN A 44 0.46 4.01 -15.92
N ASP A 45 1.16 3.92 -14.78
CA ASP A 45 1.63 2.64 -14.24
C ASP A 45 0.49 1.78 -13.68
N LEU A 46 -0.46 2.40 -12.98
CA LEU A 46 -1.51 1.69 -12.25
C LEU A 46 -2.81 1.54 -13.05
N GLY A 47 -3.09 2.43 -13.99
CA GLY A 47 -4.38 2.49 -14.70
C GLY A 47 -4.72 1.25 -15.53
N SER A 48 -3.73 0.39 -15.83
CA SER A 48 -3.95 -0.88 -16.55
C SER A 48 -4.12 -2.10 -15.64
N PHE A 49 -3.92 -1.97 -14.33
CA PHE A 49 -3.99 -3.11 -13.41
C PHE A 49 -5.38 -3.29 -12.80
N GLN A 50 -5.87 -4.54 -12.81
CA GLN A 50 -7.15 -4.90 -12.18
C GLN A 50 -7.12 -4.86 -10.64
N ASN A 51 -5.94 -4.82 -10.04
CA ASN A 51 -5.74 -4.87 -8.60
C ASN A 51 -5.46 -3.49 -8.00
N VAL A 52 -6.06 -2.45 -8.57
CA VAL A 52 -6.03 -1.07 -8.08
C VAL A 52 -7.42 -0.69 -7.61
N PHE A 53 -7.54 -0.28 -6.38
CA PHE A 53 -8.81 0.03 -5.72
C PHE A 53 -8.82 1.45 -5.21
N VAL A 54 -9.97 2.07 -5.29
CA VAL A 54 -10.26 3.36 -4.71
C VAL A 54 -11.23 3.23 -3.54
N CYS A 55 -10.94 3.97 -2.48
CA CYS A 55 -11.84 4.15 -1.36
C CYS A 55 -12.16 5.64 -1.20
N GLY A 56 -13.43 5.95 -1.02
CA GLY A 56 -13.90 7.32 -0.89
C GLY A 56 -15.26 7.42 -0.20
N ASP A 57 -15.82 8.61 -0.23
CA ASP A 57 -17.14 8.94 0.27
C ASP A 57 -17.94 9.74 -0.78
N ASP A 58 -19.05 10.34 -0.37
CA ASP A 58 -19.94 11.09 -1.26
C ASP A 58 -19.29 12.39 -1.82
N GLU A 59 -18.17 12.83 -1.24
CA GLU A 59 -17.39 13.97 -1.71
C GLU A 59 -16.29 13.57 -2.72
N GLY A 60 -16.12 12.26 -3.00
CA GLY A 60 -15.19 11.75 -4.01
C GLY A 60 -14.12 10.80 -3.48
N PRO A 61 -13.10 10.48 -4.31
CA PRO A 61 -12.03 9.56 -3.98
C PRO A 61 -11.11 10.13 -2.88
N ILE A 62 -10.60 9.26 -2.01
CA ILE A 62 -9.76 9.66 -0.86
C ILE A 62 -8.45 8.90 -0.86
N VAL A 63 -8.47 7.61 -1.17
CA VAL A 63 -7.28 6.76 -1.12
C VAL A 63 -7.28 5.75 -2.25
N VAL A 64 -6.11 5.57 -2.85
CA VAL A 64 -5.83 4.45 -3.75
C VAL A 64 -4.99 3.44 -3.00
N VAL A 65 -5.39 2.17 -3.08
CA VAL A 65 -4.62 1.03 -2.60
C VAL A 65 -4.47 0.03 -3.73
N CYS A 66 -3.27 -0.49 -3.93
CA CYS A 66 -2.99 -1.44 -4.99
C CYS A 66 -2.13 -2.61 -4.51
N TYR A 67 -2.21 -3.73 -5.22
CA TYR A 67 -1.23 -4.79 -5.14
C TYR A 67 -0.88 -5.25 -6.55
N VAL A 68 0.39 -5.17 -6.87
CA VAL A 68 0.88 -5.44 -8.22
C VAL A 68 1.84 -6.63 -8.21
N PRO A 69 1.79 -7.52 -9.21
CA PRO A 69 2.70 -8.64 -9.29
C PRO A 69 4.12 -8.15 -9.66
N LEU A 70 5.12 -8.50 -8.86
CA LEU A 70 6.52 -8.31 -9.20
C LEU A 70 7.07 -9.50 -9.98
N ARG A 71 6.64 -10.70 -9.62
CA ARG A 71 6.94 -11.99 -10.25
C ARG A 71 5.98 -13.06 -9.71
N LYS A 72 6.04 -14.26 -10.26
CA LYS A 72 5.13 -15.35 -9.85
C LYS A 72 5.15 -15.55 -8.33
N GLY A 73 3.99 -15.33 -7.69
CA GLY A 73 3.79 -15.49 -6.25
C GLY A 73 4.36 -14.39 -5.37
N VAL A 74 4.99 -13.34 -5.93
CA VAL A 74 5.53 -12.17 -5.21
C VAL A 74 4.79 -10.91 -5.63
N TRP A 75 4.26 -10.19 -4.65
CA TRP A 75 3.42 -9.02 -4.85
C TRP A 75 3.93 -7.81 -4.07
N SER A 76 3.78 -6.63 -4.65
CA SER A 76 4.04 -5.36 -3.98
C SER A 76 2.73 -4.70 -3.60
N LEU A 77 2.68 -4.12 -2.40
CA LEU A 77 1.58 -3.27 -1.94
C LEU A 77 1.95 -1.81 -2.11
N GLY A 78 0.97 -1.01 -2.53
CA GLY A 78 1.08 0.44 -2.59
C GLY A 78 -0.17 1.10 -2.02
N LEU A 79 0.01 2.27 -1.44
CA LEU A 79 -1.08 3.10 -0.94
C LEU A 79 -0.67 4.57 -0.98
N PHE A 80 -1.58 5.43 -1.44
CA PHE A 80 -1.48 6.87 -1.29
C PHE A 80 -2.87 7.49 -1.10
N ALA A 81 -2.92 8.59 -0.38
CA ALA A 81 -4.18 9.15 0.05
C ALA A 81 -4.14 10.68 0.14
N THR A 82 -5.29 11.30 0.00
CA THR A 82 -5.50 12.71 0.29
C THR A 82 -5.51 13.00 1.80
N ASP A 83 -5.51 14.26 2.20
CA ASP A 83 -5.59 14.67 3.61
C ASP A 83 -6.89 14.20 4.30
N ARG A 84 -7.89 13.78 3.53
CA ARG A 84 -9.16 13.20 4.03
C ARG A 84 -9.04 11.75 4.53
N PHE A 85 -7.86 11.13 4.49
CA PHE A 85 -7.63 9.72 4.84
C PHE A 85 -8.24 9.29 6.17
N GLN A 86 -8.21 10.17 7.19
CA GLN A 86 -8.75 9.86 8.52
C GLN A 86 -10.24 9.48 8.48
N LYS A 87 -11.01 10.00 7.51
CA LYS A 87 -12.44 9.66 7.34
C LYS A 87 -12.66 8.19 6.98
N VAL A 88 -11.72 7.57 6.26
CA VAL A 88 -11.90 6.22 5.68
C VAL A 88 -10.91 5.16 6.20
N GLY A 89 -9.90 5.54 6.98
CA GLY A 89 -8.80 4.64 7.36
C GLY A 89 -9.24 3.34 8.03
N SER A 90 -10.19 3.39 8.97
CA SER A 90 -10.73 2.19 9.62
C SER A 90 -11.58 1.33 8.67
N PHE A 91 -12.33 1.97 7.78
CA PHE A 91 -13.11 1.26 6.76
C PHE A 91 -12.17 0.56 5.76
N LEU A 92 -11.16 1.26 5.26
CA LEU A 92 -10.14 0.70 4.37
C LEU A 92 -9.42 -0.48 5.01
N THR A 93 -9.00 -0.36 6.27
CA THR A 93 -8.34 -1.46 7.00
C THR A 93 -9.19 -2.73 7.01
N LYS A 94 -10.50 -2.60 7.27
CA LYS A 94 -11.44 -3.72 7.20
C LYS A 94 -11.54 -4.31 5.79
N ARG A 95 -11.53 -3.46 4.75
CA ARG A 95 -11.57 -3.89 3.34
C ARG A 95 -10.28 -4.64 2.95
N ILE A 96 -9.12 -4.17 3.37
CA ILE A 96 -7.84 -4.87 3.13
C ILE A 96 -7.89 -6.28 3.74
N ILE A 97 -8.31 -6.39 5.01
CA ILE A 97 -8.38 -7.68 5.72
C ILE A 97 -9.40 -8.63 5.07
N ARG A 98 -10.56 -8.12 4.65
CA ARG A 98 -11.66 -8.94 4.15
C ARG A 98 -11.53 -9.29 2.67
N ASP A 99 -10.96 -8.41 1.86
CA ASP A 99 -11.02 -8.53 0.41
C ASP A 99 -9.62 -8.70 -0.22
N ILE A 100 -8.63 -7.85 0.14
CA ILE A 100 -7.29 -7.87 -0.47
C ILE A 100 -6.48 -9.09 0.01
N ILE A 101 -6.36 -9.30 1.31
CA ILE A 101 -5.60 -10.43 1.86
C ILE A 101 -6.13 -11.78 1.35
N PRO A 102 -7.45 -12.07 1.38
CA PRO A 102 -7.96 -13.30 0.77
C PRO A 102 -7.72 -13.40 -0.74
N SER A 103 -7.73 -12.28 -1.47
CA SER A 103 -7.43 -12.29 -2.91
C SER A 103 -5.98 -12.69 -3.18
N LEU A 104 -5.03 -12.15 -2.43
CA LEU A 104 -3.61 -12.53 -2.51
C LEU A 104 -3.39 -14.02 -2.15
N ASN A 105 -4.11 -14.52 -1.15
CA ASN A 105 -4.10 -15.95 -0.80
C ASN A 105 -4.60 -16.83 -1.94
N ARG A 106 -5.72 -16.46 -2.60
CA ARG A 106 -6.24 -17.15 -3.78
C ARG A 106 -5.29 -17.09 -4.97
N ALA A 107 -4.54 -16.00 -5.12
CA ALA A 107 -3.50 -15.84 -6.13
C ALA A 107 -2.21 -16.64 -5.82
N ASN A 108 -2.22 -17.47 -4.77
CA ASN A 108 -1.05 -18.22 -4.29
C ASN A 108 0.17 -17.34 -4.02
N ALA A 109 -0.04 -16.15 -3.50
CA ALA A 109 1.06 -15.33 -3.03
C ALA A 109 1.85 -16.09 -1.97
N HIS A 110 3.17 -16.15 -2.12
CA HIS A 110 4.07 -16.66 -1.09
C HIS A 110 4.88 -15.54 -0.44
N ARG A 111 4.91 -14.36 -1.07
CA ARG A 111 5.50 -13.15 -0.52
C ARG A 111 4.65 -11.94 -0.92
N VAL A 112 4.43 -11.06 0.03
CA VAL A 112 3.82 -9.75 -0.19
C VAL A 112 4.69 -8.72 0.51
N GLU A 113 5.12 -7.69 -0.19
CA GLU A 113 6.08 -6.73 0.35
C GLU A 113 5.67 -5.29 0.06
N CYS A 114 6.19 -4.37 0.85
CA CYS A 114 6.16 -2.93 0.60
C CYS A 114 7.38 -2.26 1.24
N GLN A 115 7.65 -1.06 0.80
CA GLN A 115 8.65 -0.19 1.38
C GLN A 115 7.98 1.02 2.01
N SER A 116 8.55 1.52 3.10
CA SER A 116 8.08 2.74 3.76
C SER A 116 9.27 3.54 4.28
N ILE A 117 9.21 4.85 4.11
CA ILE A 117 10.28 5.74 4.54
C ILE A 117 10.51 5.64 6.06
N CYS A 118 11.75 5.68 6.49
CA CYS A 118 12.09 5.67 7.92
C CYS A 118 11.48 6.88 8.63
N GLY A 119 11.01 6.68 9.87
CA GLY A 119 10.37 7.73 10.67
C GLY A 119 8.84 7.76 10.58
N TYR A 120 8.19 7.01 9.69
CA TYR A 120 6.73 6.95 9.59
C TYR A 120 6.14 5.87 10.52
N GLU A 121 6.40 5.99 11.83
CA GLU A 121 6.10 4.96 12.83
C GLU A 121 4.63 4.55 12.90
N GLU A 122 3.69 5.45 12.62
CA GLU A 122 2.25 5.12 12.58
C GLU A 122 1.93 4.15 11.44
N ILE A 123 2.53 4.37 10.26
CA ILE A 123 2.39 3.48 9.11
C ILE A 123 3.05 2.14 9.41
N HIS A 124 4.25 2.14 10.01
CA HIS A 124 4.95 0.91 10.40
C HIS A 124 4.13 0.07 11.39
N LYS A 125 3.49 0.69 12.38
CA LYS A 125 2.57 0.02 13.30
C LYS A 125 1.36 -0.56 12.58
N TRP A 126 0.80 0.18 11.63
CA TRP A 126 -0.35 -0.28 10.86
C TRP A 126 0.03 -1.44 9.92
N LEU A 127 1.19 -1.42 9.25
CA LEU A 127 1.68 -2.52 8.43
C LEU A 127 1.88 -3.78 9.28
N LYS A 128 2.46 -3.65 10.49
CA LYS A 128 2.60 -4.75 11.45
C LYS A 128 1.23 -5.28 11.93
N PHE A 129 0.26 -4.39 12.13
CA PHE A 129 -1.12 -4.78 12.46
C PHE A 129 -1.78 -5.60 11.33
N LEU A 130 -1.47 -5.29 10.07
CA LEU A 130 -1.92 -6.09 8.92
C LEU A 130 -1.19 -7.43 8.78
N GLY A 131 -0.15 -7.69 9.58
CA GLY A 131 0.58 -8.95 9.60
C GLY A 131 1.89 -8.95 8.83
N LEU A 132 2.33 -7.79 8.30
CA LEU A 132 3.66 -7.68 7.71
C LEU A 132 4.72 -7.57 8.81
N LYS A 133 5.90 -8.12 8.56
CA LYS A 133 7.07 -8.03 9.45
C LYS A 133 8.09 -7.08 8.83
N GLU A 134 8.72 -6.27 9.66
CA GLU A 134 9.88 -5.46 9.27
C GLU A 134 11.07 -6.39 9.03
N GLU A 135 11.70 -6.33 7.87
CA GLU A 135 12.84 -7.17 7.52
C GLU A 135 14.16 -6.45 7.69
N ASN A 136 14.28 -5.27 7.09
CA ASN A 136 15.53 -4.52 7.08
C ASN A 136 15.31 -3.03 6.84
N VAL A 137 16.38 -2.26 7.06
CA VAL A 137 16.52 -0.87 6.64
C VAL A 137 17.44 -0.81 5.42
N VAL A 138 16.96 -0.22 4.35
CA VAL A 138 17.75 0.04 3.15
C VAL A 138 18.21 1.49 3.19
N LYS A 139 19.49 1.67 3.42
CA LYS A 139 20.12 2.99 3.54
C LYS A 139 20.22 3.68 2.19
N GLY A 140 19.85 4.97 2.16
CA GLY A 140 20.00 5.82 0.98
C GLY A 140 19.24 5.34 -0.25
N LEU A 141 18.11 4.65 -0.07
CA LEU A 141 17.30 4.10 -1.17
C LEU A 141 16.59 5.21 -1.95
N GLY A 142 16.17 6.25 -1.28
CA GLY A 142 15.51 7.39 -1.91
C GLY A 142 16.45 8.24 -2.75
N LYS A 143 15.92 8.92 -3.77
CA LYS A 143 16.69 9.75 -4.73
C LYS A 143 17.49 10.87 -4.08
N ASN A 144 17.11 11.31 -2.87
CA ASN A 144 17.85 12.31 -2.09
C ASN A 144 18.57 11.68 -0.89
N GLY A 145 18.72 10.36 -0.84
CA GLY A 145 19.39 9.64 0.23
C GLY A 145 18.50 9.24 1.41
N GLU A 146 17.18 9.25 1.23
CA GLU A 146 16.24 8.80 2.25
C GLU A 146 16.39 7.30 2.53
N ASP A 147 16.33 6.93 3.81
CA ASP A 147 16.34 5.54 4.26
C ASP A 147 14.92 4.96 4.24
N PHE A 148 14.80 3.72 3.83
CA PHE A 148 13.51 3.00 3.80
C PHE A 148 13.57 1.72 4.61
N LYS A 149 12.44 1.33 5.18
CA LYS A 149 12.20 0.02 5.76
C LYS A 149 11.46 -0.86 4.78
N THR A 150 11.86 -2.11 4.67
CA THR A 150 11.11 -3.14 3.94
C THR A 150 10.22 -3.90 4.92
N PHE A 151 8.97 -4.02 4.57
CA PHE A 151 7.99 -4.83 5.27
C PHE A 151 7.51 -5.96 4.37
N SER A 152 7.41 -7.17 4.90
CA SER A 152 6.87 -8.30 4.16
C SER A 152 6.03 -9.24 5.01
N TRP A 153 5.14 -9.94 4.32
CA TRP A 153 4.59 -11.21 4.74
C TRP A 153 5.16 -12.31 3.83
N VAL A 154 5.62 -13.37 4.42
CA VAL A 154 6.15 -14.55 3.72
C VAL A 154 5.39 -15.76 4.23
N ARG A 155 4.89 -16.61 3.29
CA ARG A 155 4.25 -17.87 3.62
C ARG A 155 5.30 -18.81 4.18
N GLU A 156 5.15 -19.23 5.43
CA GLU A 156 5.99 -20.26 6.03
C GLU A 156 5.72 -21.62 5.37
N GLU A 157 6.72 -22.52 5.34
CA GLU A 157 6.68 -23.78 4.58
C GLU A 157 5.47 -24.69 4.89
N ALA A 158 5.23 -25.66 4.03
CA ALA A 158 4.09 -26.55 3.94
C ALA A 158 3.37 -26.88 5.25
N GLY A 159 2.16 -26.34 5.41
CA GLY A 159 1.28 -26.53 6.58
C GLY A 159 0.80 -25.24 7.22
N SER A 160 1.39 -24.09 6.86
CA SER A 160 0.95 -22.80 7.36
C SER A 160 -0.28 -22.32 6.61
N HIS A 161 -1.21 -21.76 7.34
CA HIS A 161 -2.34 -21.00 6.80
C HIS A 161 -1.82 -19.85 5.94
N GLY A 162 -2.59 -19.43 4.94
CA GLY A 162 -2.29 -18.25 4.13
C GLY A 162 -2.12 -16.99 4.99
N TRP A 163 -1.88 -15.85 4.36
CA TRP A 163 -1.75 -14.58 5.07
C TRP A 163 -2.98 -14.33 5.95
N GLU A 164 -2.76 -14.31 7.25
CA GLU A 164 -3.74 -13.97 8.26
C GLU A 164 -3.24 -12.75 9.06
N ARG A 165 -4.18 -11.95 9.52
CA ARG A 165 -3.90 -10.89 10.47
C ARG A 165 -3.19 -11.48 11.67
N GLY A 166 -2.05 -10.93 12.06
CA GLY A 166 -1.31 -11.38 13.25
C GLY A 166 -2.26 -11.52 14.44
N SER A 167 -2.33 -12.71 15.01
CA SER A 167 -3.06 -12.95 16.23
C SER A 167 -2.45 -12.07 17.31
N ILE A 168 -3.17 -11.04 17.75
CA ILE A 168 -2.82 -10.34 18.97
C ILE A 168 -2.99 -11.39 20.06
N LYS A 169 -1.89 -12.03 20.47
CA LYS A 169 -1.90 -12.77 21.75
C LYS A 169 -2.32 -11.76 22.80
N LYS A 170 -3.53 -11.92 23.33
CA LYS A 170 -3.93 -11.25 24.55
C LYS A 170 -2.88 -11.64 25.57
N CYS A 171 -1.99 -10.71 25.93
CA CYS A 171 -1.21 -10.85 27.14
C CYS A 171 -2.22 -10.86 28.28
N ALA A 172 -2.31 -12.01 28.93
CA ALA A 172 -3.01 -12.17 30.18
C ALA A 172 -2.24 -11.45 31.30
#